data_7a46dc5e4534b2e85cf2407385653da3
#
_entry.id   7a46dc5e4534b2e85cf2407385653da3
#
_cell.length_a   1.000
_cell.length_b   1.000
_cell.length_c   1.000
_cell.angle_alpha   90.00
_cell.angle_beta   90.00
_cell.angle_gamma   90.00
#
_symmetry.space_group_name_H-M   'P 1'
#
loop_
_entity.id
_entity.type
_entity.pdbx_description
1 polymer ?
#
loop_
_entity_poly.entity_id
_entity_poly.type
_entity_poly.pdbx_seq_one_letter_code
_entity_poly.pdbx_strand_id
1 'polypeptide(L)'
;MASLPATAFDQGALRAALRRARRITDRHAAALTRLDAVLGDGDHGDNLSIGFQAVDELLDELPLETRPGDLLRAVGHRLVATVGGASGPLYGTAFIEAGFQAGDADALDPALIADMLQAAAAGLSRRGRCSVGDKTILDTLQPAVDTFKAAIDSGANAQDAWAAAVAAARAGMRSTVPLVARRGLALRLGERSVGHLDPGAASCFLLLVALAHP
;
A
#
# COMPACT_ATOMS: atom_id res chain seq x y z
N MET A 1 13.58 31.17 -9.14
CA MET A 1 12.75 30.05 -8.64
C MET A 1 12.45 29.17 -9.84
N ALA A 2 13.06 28.00 -9.94
CA ALA A 2 12.76 27.04 -11.00
C ALA A 2 11.36 26.47 -10.72
N SER A 3 10.45 26.65 -11.67
CA SER A 3 9.12 26.02 -11.66
C SER A 3 9.33 24.51 -11.65
N LEU A 4 8.81 23.82 -10.64
CA LEU A 4 8.74 22.36 -10.63
C LEU A 4 8.04 21.88 -11.91
N PRO A 5 8.53 20.81 -12.56
CA PRO A 5 7.83 20.24 -13.71
C PRO A 5 6.42 19.83 -13.30
N ALA A 6 5.44 20.03 -14.18
CA ALA A 6 3.99 19.82 -13.96
C ALA A 6 3.58 18.36 -13.60
N THR A 7 4.53 17.50 -13.24
CA THR A 7 4.37 16.08 -12.95
C THR A 7 4.97 15.65 -11.61
N ALA A 8 5.46 16.59 -10.79
CA ALA A 8 6.03 16.25 -9.49
C ALA A 8 4.90 16.02 -8.47
N PHE A 9 4.96 14.90 -7.76
CA PHE A 9 4.03 14.55 -6.70
C PHE A 9 4.51 15.20 -5.40
N ASP A 10 3.93 16.35 -5.05
CA ASP A 10 4.30 17.14 -3.88
C ASP A 10 3.57 16.66 -2.60
N GLN A 11 3.87 17.32 -1.46
CA GLN A 11 3.21 17.00 -0.19
C GLN A 11 1.69 17.18 -0.23
N GLY A 12 1.18 18.12 -1.01
CA GLY A 12 -0.27 18.36 -1.18
C GLY A 12 -0.95 17.19 -1.90
N ALA A 13 -0.36 16.74 -3.00
CA ALA A 13 -0.81 15.56 -3.75
C ALA A 13 -0.74 14.29 -2.90
N LEU A 14 0.33 14.12 -2.11
CA LEU A 14 0.45 12.98 -1.19
C LEU A 14 -0.63 13.00 -0.10
N ARG A 15 -0.89 14.14 0.53
CA ARG A 15 -1.98 14.29 1.51
C ARG A 15 -3.34 13.96 0.88
N ALA A 16 -3.60 14.44 -0.33
CA ALA A 16 -4.83 14.13 -1.06
C ALA A 16 -4.96 12.63 -1.34
N ALA A 17 -3.87 11.97 -1.71
CA ALA A 17 -3.83 10.52 -1.93
C ALA A 17 -4.12 9.72 -0.64
N LEU A 18 -3.54 10.12 0.50
CA LEU A 18 -3.79 9.50 1.80
C LEU A 18 -5.25 9.68 2.25
N ARG A 19 -5.85 10.85 2.01
CA ARG A 19 -7.29 11.07 2.24
C ARG A 19 -8.18 10.24 1.32
N ARG A 20 -7.74 9.98 0.07
CA ARG A 20 -8.43 9.01 -0.81
C ARG A 20 -8.32 7.59 -0.26
N ALA A 21 -7.15 7.20 0.26
CA ALA A 21 -6.94 5.90 0.88
C ALA A 21 -7.91 5.70 2.07
N ARG A 22 -8.07 6.71 2.92
CA ARG A 22 -9.07 6.69 4.00
C ARG A 22 -10.48 6.44 3.46
N ARG A 23 -10.93 7.24 2.48
CA ARG A 23 -12.28 7.07 1.90
C ARG A 23 -12.51 5.71 1.25
N ILE A 24 -11.48 5.15 0.60
CA ILE A 24 -11.57 3.84 -0.04
C ILE A 24 -11.62 2.73 1.01
N THR A 25 -10.79 2.79 2.05
CA THR A 25 -10.83 1.79 3.13
C THR A 25 -12.16 1.79 3.86
N ASP A 26 -12.72 2.95 4.21
CA ASP A 26 -14.04 3.06 4.83
C ASP A 26 -15.14 2.43 3.95
N ARG A 27 -15.15 2.78 2.66
CA ARG A 27 -16.15 2.28 1.71
C ARG A 27 -16.11 0.76 1.57
N HIS A 28 -14.93 0.17 1.66
CA HIS A 28 -14.72 -1.25 1.45
C HIS A 28 -14.51 -2.06 2.74
N ALA A 29 -14.54 -1.44 3.92
CA ALA A 29 -14.27 -2.08 5.20
C ALA A 29 -15.08 -3.38 5.38
N ALA A 30 -16.40 -3.33 5.25
CA ALA A 30 -17.26 -4.51 5.39
C ALA A 30 -16.94 -5.62 4.37
N ALA A 31 -16.47 -5.27 3.16
CA ALA A 31 -16.08 -6.27 2.17
C ALA A 31 -14.76 -6.95 2.55
N LEU A 32 -13.78 -6.17 3.00
CA LEU A 32 -12.49 -6.69 3.48
C LEU A 32 -12.65 -7.57 4.72
N THR A 33 -13.50 -7.14 5.67
CA THR A 33 -13.85 -7.91 6.87
C THR A 33 -14.50 -9.25 6.50
N ARG A 34 -15.39 -9.29 5.50
CA ARG A 34 -15.97 -10.56 5.00
C ARG A 34 -14.94 -11.48 4.35
N LEU A 35 -13.98 -10.94 3.58
CA LEU A 35 -12.89 -11.75 3.02
C LEU A 35 -12.05 -12.36 4.13
N ASP A 36 -11.74 -11.55 5.14
CA ASP A 36 -10.93 -11.98 6.27
C ASP A 36 -11.64 -12.98 7.18
N ALA A 37 -12.95 -12.87 7.35
CA ALA A 37 -13.75 -13.84 8.12
C ALA A 37 -13.64 -15.28 7.59
N VAL A 38 -13.26 -15.46 6.32
CA VAL A 38 -13.03 -16.77 5.70
C VAL A 38 -11.62 -17.29 5.94
N LEU A 39 -10.63 -16.39 5.95
CA LEU A 39 -9.21 -16.74 5.97
C LEU A 39 -8.51 -16.40 7.30
N GLY A 40 -9.08 -15.51 8.10
CA GLY A 40 -8.54 -14.94 9.32
C GLY A 40 -9.54 -14.86 10.47
N ASP A 41 -9.54 -13.75 11.18
CA ASP A 41 -10.38 -13.47 12.35
C ASP A 41 -11.53 -12.49 12.07
N GLY A 42 -11.65 -11.98 10.84
CA GLY A 42 -12.77 -11.18 10.39
C GLY A 42 -12.72 -9.72 10.87
N ASP A 43 -11.56 -9.15 11.06
CA ASP A 43 -11.39 -7.77 11.53
C ASP A 43 -10.58 -6.85 10.60
N HIS A 44 -10.01 -7.38 9.51
CA HIS A 44 -9.07 -6.69 8.64
C HIS A 44 -9.60 -5.35 8.09
N GLY A 45 -10.85 -5.32 7.64
CA GLY A 45 -11.44 -4.10 7.09
C GLY A 45 -11.68 -3.03 8.14
N ASP A 46 -12.16 -3.43 9.31
CA ASP A 46 -12.44 -2.52 10.42
C ASP A 46 -11.14 -1.95 10.98
N ASN A 47 -10.11 -2.78 11.16
CA ASN A 47 -8.78 -2.36 11.60
C ASN A 47 -8.15 -1.36 10.62
N LEU A 48 -8.25 -1.58 9.31
CA LEU A 48 -7.75 -0.62 8.31
C LEU A 48 -8.53 0.69 8.32
N SER A 49 -9.85 0.65 8.46
CA SER A 49 -10.68 1.85 8.56
C SER A 49 -10.26 2.71 9.77
N ILE A 50 -10.10 2.09 10.94
CA ILE A 50 -9.59 2.76 12.16
C ILE A 50 -8.20 3.38 11.89
N GLY A 51 -7.29 2.61 11.29
CA GLY A 51 -5.94 3.10 11.01
C GLY A 51 -5.90 4.28 10.05
N PHE A 52 -6.65 4.23 8.95
CA PHE A 52 -6.69 5.34 8.00
C PHE A 52 -7.51 6.54 8.49
N GLN A 53 -8.46 6.35 9.41
CA GLN A 53 -9.04 7.47 10.15
C GLN A 53 -7.99 8.17 11.01
N ALA A 54 -7.18 7.42 11.76
CA ALA A 54 -6.10 8.00 12.55
C ALA A 54 -5.02 8.68 11.68
N VAL A 55 -4.80 8.20 10.45
CA VAL A 55 -3.95 8.89 9.46
C VAL A 55 -4.57 10.22 9.04
N ASP A 56 -5.88 10.28 8.77
CA ASP A 56 -6.56 11.54 8.40
C ASP A 56 -6.45 12.59 9.51
N GLU A 57 -6.63 12.20 10.77
CA GLU A 57 -6.41 13.04 11.94
C GLU A 57 -4.95 13.54 12.03
N LEU A 58 -3.96 12.65 11.80
CA LEU A 58 -2.55 13.02 11.74
C LEU A 58 -2.26 14.06 10.65
N LEU A 59 -2.92 13.97 9.49
CA LEU A 59 -2.75 14.94 8.41
C LEU A 59 -3.19 16.34 8.82
N ASP A 60 -4.18 16.47 9.72
CA ASP A 60 -4.63 17.76 10.25
C ASP A 60 -3.71 18.28 11.38
N GLU A 61 -2.99 17.40 12.08
CA GLU A 61 -2.02 17.75 13.13
C GLU A 61 -0.68 18.24 12.57
N LEU A 62 -0.25 17.69 11.42
CA LEU A 62 1.08 17.99 10.85
C LEU A 62 1.10 19.30 10.05
N PRO A 63 2.18 20.10 10.15
CA PRO A 63 2.37 21.28 9.31
C PRO A 63 2.20 20.98 7.82
N LEU A 64 1.63 21.93 7.07
CA LEU A 64 1.39 21.75 5.63
C LEU A 64 2.70 21.55 4.85
N GLU A 65 3.80 22.12 5.34
CA GLU A 65 5.12 22.08 4.74
C GLU A 65 5.90 20.80 5.08
N THR A 66 5.29 19.84 5.82
CA THR A 66 5.94 18.56 6.16
C THR A 66 6.34 17.84 4.88
N ARG A 67 7.65 17.56 4.73
CA ARG A 67 8.21 16.89 3.54
C ARG A 67 7.58 15.53 3.31
N PRO A 68 7.48 15.06 2.06
CA PRO A 68 6.88 13.76 1.75
C PRO A 68 7.48 12.58 2.52
N GLY A 69 8.81 12.55 2.69
CA GLY A 69 9.50 11.51 3.45
C GLY A 69 9.11 11.49 4.93
N ASP A 70 9.08 12.66 5.58
CA ASP A 70 8.66 12.80 6.98
C ASP A 70 7.18 12.42 7.15
N LEU A 71 6.34 12.88 6.23
CA LEU A 71 4.92 12.58 6.23
C LEU A 71 4.66 11.06 6.14
N LEU A 72 5.34 10.37 5.23
CA LEU A 72 5.21 8.91 5.08
C LEU A 72 5.69 8.16 6.32
N ARG A 73 6.80 8.59 6.94
CA ARG A 73 7.27 7.98 8.19
C ARG A 73 6.26 8.18 9.33
N ALA A 74 5.72 9.38 9.47
CA ALA A 74 4.69 9.67 10.46
C ALA A 74 3.41 8.83 10.24
N VAL A 75 2.96 8.70 8.99
CA VAL A 75 1.85 7.82 8.60
C VAL A 75 2.15 6.37 8.97
N GLY A 76 3.34 5.88 8.64
CA GLY A 76 3.72 4.51 8.97
C GLY A 76 3.72 4.24 10.48
N HIS A 77 4.26 5.15 11.28
CA HIS A 77 4.21 5.03 12.75
C HIS A 77 2.77 5.08 13.30
N ARG A 78 1.91 5.95 12.75
CA ARG A 78 0.50 6.02 13.14
C ARG A 78 -0.21 4.70 12.83
N LEU A 79 0.02 4.09 11.65
CA LEU A 79 -0.56 2.80 11.29
C LEU A 79 -0.07 1.66 12.20
N VAL A 80 1.22 1.60 12.54
CA VAL A 80 1.73 0.62 13.52
C VAL A 80 1.02 0.74 14.87
N ALA A 81 0.70 1.96 15.29
CA ALA A 81 0.11 2.22 16.60
C ALA A 81 -1.41 1.96 16.64
N THR A 82 -2.11 2.04 15.51
CA THR A 82 -3.58 2.08 15.49
C THR A 82 -4.24 0.91 14.76
N VAL A 83 -3.56 0.30 13.78
CA VAL A 83 -4.10 -0.85 13.05
C VAL A 83 -3.82 -2.13 13.80
N GLY A 84 -4.87 -2.87 14.13
CA GLY A 84 -4.77 -4.17 14.80
C GLY A 84 -4.15 -5.26 13.93
N GLY A 85 -3.83 -6.39 14.56
CA GLY A 85 -3.36 -7.59 13.89
C GLY A 85 -2.00 -7.42 13.19
N ALA A 86 -1.77 -8.20 12.16
CA ALA A 86 -0.54 -8.15 11.36
C ALA A 86 -0.49 -6.95 10.39
N SER A 87 -1.64 -6.38 10.06
CA SER A 87 -1.77 -5.32 9.04
C SER A 87 -1.07 -4.03 9.46
N GLY A 88 -1.16 -3.63 10.72
CA GLY A 88 -0.48 -2.46 11.26
C GLY A 88 1.03 -2.48 11.05
N PRO A 89 1.74 -3.49 11.58
CA PRO A 89 3.16 -3.64 11.34
C PRO A 89 3.55 -3.76 9.87
N LEU A 90 2.74 -4.40 9.01
CA LEU A 90 3.05 -4.58 7.59
C LEU A 90 2.88 -3.28 6.80
N TYR A 91 1.72 -2.64 6.86
CA TYR A 91 1.49 -1.37 6.19
C TYR A 91 2.37 -0.26 6.76
N GLY A 92 2.50 -0.21 8.10
CA GLY A 92 3.37 0.76 8.74
C GLY A 92 4.81 0.65 8.26
N THR A 93 5.36 -0.57 8.17
CA THR A 93 6.72 -0.79 7.63
C THR A 93 6.81 -0.33 6.18
N ALA A 94 5.83 -0.63 5.32
CA ALA A 94 5.83 -0.20 3.93
C ALA A 94 5.91 1.34 3.81
N PHE A 95 5.10 2.07 4.57
CA PHE A 95 5.12 3.53 4.58
C PHE A 95 6.42 4.11 5.17
N ILE A 96 6.97 3.52 6.22
CA ILE A 96 8.23 3.94 6.84
C ILE A 96 9.40 3.78 5.87
N GLU A 97 9.51 2.62 5.22
CA GLU A 97 10.59 2.34 4.26
C GLU A 97 10.49 3.25 3.02
N ALA A 98 9.27 3.47 2.51
CA ALA A 98 9.05 4.45 1.45
C ALA A 98 9.48 5.87 1.88
N GLY A 99 9.17 6.27 3.12
CA GLY A 99 9.56 7.56 3.67
C GLY A 99 11.07 7.71 3.86
N PHE A 100 11.78 6.64 4.23
CA PHE A 100 13.24 6.66 4.28
C PHE A 100 13.85 6.79 2.89
N GLN A 101 13.29 6.09 1.91
CA GLN A 101 13.75 6.19 0.52
C GLN A 101 13.50 7.57 -0.09
N ALA A 102 12.39 8.23 0.27
CA ALA A 102 12.11 9.61 -0.15
C ALA A 102 13.12 10.62 0.42
N GLY A 103 13.68 10.34 1.60
CA GLY A 103 14.67 11.21 2.25
C GLY A 103 14.13 12.63 2.48
N ASP A 104 14.96 13.61 2.12
CA ASP A 104 14.66 15.04 2.28
C ASP A 104 14.09 15.69 1.01
N ALA A 105 13.58 14.89 0.05
CA ALA A 105 13.00 15.41 -1.18
C ALA A 105 11.78 16.28 -0.89
N ASP A 106 11.72 17.46 -1.50
CA ASP A 106 10.58 18.38 -1.40
C ASP A 106 9.42 17.96 -2.33
N ALA A 107 9.73 17.18 -3.37
CA ALA A 107 8.74 16.61 -4.31
C ALA A 107 9.25 15.25 -4.82
N LEU A 108 8.30 14.38 -5.15
CA LEU A 108 8.57 13.02 -5.60
C LEU A 108 8.45 12.96 -7.13
N ASP A 109 9.56 12.74 -7.80
CA ASP A 109 9.53 12.42 -9.24
C ASP A 109 9.20 10.93 -9.46
N PRO A 110 8.85 10.52 -10.68
CA PRO A 110 8.45 9.13 -10.96
C PRO A 110 9.55 8.09 -10.68
N ALA A 111 10.82 8.43 -10.85
CA ALA A 111 11.94 7.54 -10.57
C ALA A 111 12.07 7.30 -9.05
N LEU A 112 12.01 8.38 -8.26
CA LEU A 112 12.01 8.29 -6.81
C LEU A 112 10.79 7.52 -6.29
N ILE A 113 9.60 7.72 -6.87
CA ILE A 113 8.40 6.94 -6.53
C ILE A 113 8.63 5.44 -6.79
N ALA A 114 9.26 5.07 -7.91
CA ALA A 114 9.60 3.67 -8.19
C ALA A 114 10.51 3.07 -7.11
N ASP A 115 11.54 3.81 -6.69
CA ASP A 115 12.46 3.37 -5.64
C ASP A 115 11.76 3.29 -4.27
N MET A 116 10.88 4.22 -3.96
CA MET A 116 10.06 4.19 -2.74
C MET A 116 9.13 2.98 -2.69
N LEU A 117 8.47 2.65 -3.79
CA LEU A 117 7.61 1.48 -3.91
C LEU A 117 8.43 0.19 -3.74
N GLN A 118 9.64 0.14 -4.32
CA GLN A 118 10.55 -0.99 -4.17
C GLN A 118 11.00 -1.15 -2.71
N ALA A 119 11.34 -0.06 -2.02
CA ALA A 119 11.70 -0.07 -0.61
C ALA A 119 10.53 -0.56 0.26
N ALA A 120 9.31 -0.09 -0.01
CA ALA A 120 8.09 -0.53 0.66
C ALA A 120 7.87 -2.04 0.52
N ALA A 121 7.97 -2.58 -0.70
CA ALA A 121 7.80 -4.01 -0.98
C ALA A 121 8.88 -4.86 -0.27
N ALA A 122 10.14 -4.41 -0.33
CA ALA A 122 11.24 -5.08 0.35
C ALA A 122 11.07 -5.07 1.88
N GLY A 123 10.66 -3.95 2.46
CA GLY A 123 10.37 -3.82 3.88
C GLY A 123 9.24 -4.75 4.33
N LEU A 124 8.16 -4.78 3.55
CA LEU A 124 7.02 -5.65 3.78
C LEU A 124 7.41 -7.12 3.70
N SER A 125 8.19 -7.53 2.68
CA SER A 125 8.71 -8.89 2.54
C SER A 125 9.54 -9.31 3.76
N ARG A 126 10.47 -8.46 4.20
CA ARG A 126 11.29 -8.71 5.41
C ARG A 126 10.43 -8.82 6.66
N ARG A 127 9.50 -7.86 6.86
CA ARG A 127 8.64 -7.83 8.05
C ARG A 127 7.68 -9.01 8.12
N GLY A 128 7.05 -9.36 7.00
CA GLY A 128 6.10 -10.45 6.87
C GLY A 128 6.76 -11.82 6.67
N ARG A 129 8.07 -11.86 6.42
CA ARG A 129 8.81 -13.07 6.02
C ARG A 129 8.10 -13.79 4.89
N CYS A 130 7.62 -13.04 3.89
CA CYS A 130 6.79 -13.54 2.80
C CYS A 130 7.42 -13.24 1.44
N SER A 131 7.03 -14.04 0.47
CA SER A 131 7.41 -13.92 -0.94
C SER A 131 6.15 -13.94 -1.80
N VAL A 132 6.26 -13.51 -3.06
CA VAL A 132 5.20 -13.71 -4.06
C VAL A 132 4.91 -15.21 -4.17
N GLY A 133 3.62 -15.57 -4.17
CA GLY A 133 3.15 -16.96 -4.13
C GLY A 133 2.79 -17.46 -2.72
N ASP A 134 3.02 -16.68 -1.67
CA ASP A 134 2.67 -17.04 -0.29
C ASP A 134 1.20 -16.71 0.06
N LYS A 135 0.44 -16.12 -0.87
CA LYS A 135 -0.96 -15.65 -0.70
C LYS A 135 -1.02 -14.54 0.36
N THR A 136 -0.45 -13.40 0.01
CA THR A 136 -0.31 -12.24 0.89
C THR A 136 -0.48 -10.92 0.13
N ILE A 137 -0.44 -9.80 0.85
CA ILE A 137 -0.32 -8.44 0.33
C ILE A 137 0.79 -8.29 -0.74
N LEU A 138 1.90 -9.06 -0.62
CA LEU A 138 3.04 -8.95 -1.53
C LEU A 138 2.71 -9.48 -2.94
N ASP A 139 1.78 -10.42 -3.05
CA ASP A 139 1.29 -10.91 -4.35
C ASP A 139 0.63 -9.81 -5.19
N THR A 140 0.13 -8.76 -4.52
CA THR A 140 -0.43 -7.56 -5.17
C THR A 140 0.63 -6.48 -5.37
N LEU A 141 1.43 -6.21 -4.34
CA LEU A 141 2.36 -5.09 -4.33
C LEU A 141 3.53 -5.30 -5.30
N GLN A 142 4.19 -6.47 -5.26
CA GLN A 142 5.40 -6.69 -6.06
C GLN A 142 5.15 -6.58 -7.57
N PRO A 143 4.10 -7.21 -8.16
CA PRO A 143 3.81 -7.02 -9.58
C PRO A 143 3.53 -5.57 -9.97
N ALA A 144 2.89 -4.79 -9.08
CA ALA A 144 2.65 -3.37 -9.30
C ALA A 144 3.96 -2.57 -9.33
N VAL A 145 4.85 -2.83 -8.36
CA VAL A 145 6.17 -2.19 -8.25
C VAL A 145 7.02 -2.48 -9.48
N ASP A 146 7.13 -3.75 -9.87
CA ASP A 146 7.93 -4.17 -11.02
C ASP A 146 7.41 -3.53 -12.32
N THR A 147 6.08 -3.47 -12.48
CA THR A 147 5.46 -2.88 -13.66
C THR A 147 5.63 -1.36 -13.69
N PHE A 148 5.43 -0.67 -12.56
CA PHE A 148 5.65 0.77 -12.47
C PHE A 148 7.08 1.12 -12.82
N LYS A 149 8.04 0.44 -12.19
CA LYS A 149 9.47 0.67 -12.43
C LYS A 149 9.83 0.44 -13.90
N ALA A 150 9.44 -0.68 -14.48
CA ALA A 150 9.72 -0.99 -15.88
C ALA A 150 9.13 0.06 -16.85
N ALA A 151 7.92 0.57 -16.56
CA ALA A 151 7.29 1.62 -17.34
C ALA A 151 8.09 2.94 -17.26
N ILE A 152 8.51 3.36 -16.06
CA ILE A 152 9.34 4.57 -15.89
C ILE A 152 10.70 4.40 -16.57
N ASP A 153 11.37 3.26 -16.38
CA ASP A 153 12.67 2.97 -17.00
C ASP A 153 12.58 2.98 -18.55
N SER A 154 11.41 2.65 -19.11
CA SER A 154 11.14 2.71 -20.57
C SER A 154 10.74 4.10 -21.08
N GLY A 155 10.63 5.10 -20.20
CA GLY A 155 10.31 6.48 -20.54
C GLY A 155 8.79 6.79 -20.58
N ALA A 156 7.95 5.95 -20.02
CA ALA A 156 6.52 6.24 -19.87
C ALA A 156 6.31 7.42 -18.89
N ASN A 157 5.26 8.19 -19.09
CA ASN A 157 4.86 9.19 -18.12
C ASN A 157 4.26 8.53 -16.85
N ALA A 158 4.19 9.27 -15.75
CA ALA A 158 3.73 8.74 -14.47
C ALA A 158 2.30 8.21 -14.53
N GLN A 159 1.41 8.85 -15.28
CA GLN A 159 0.01 8.43 -15.40
C GLN A 159 -0.12 7.05 -16.05
N ASP A 160 0.59 6.83 -17.16
CA ASP A 160 0.59 5.54 -17.86
C ASP A 160 1.26 4.45 -17.01
N ALA A 161 2.37 4.79 -16.33
CA ALA A 161 3.05 3.88 -15.41
C ALA A 161 2.14 3.44 -14.26
N TRP A 162 1.41 4.37 -13.63
CA TRP A 162 0.43 4.04 -12.61
C TRP A 162 -0.74 3.20 -13.12
N ALA A 163 -1.26 3.51 -14.32
CA ALA A 163 -2.33 2.71 -14.94
C ALA A 163 -1.89 1.26 -15.15
N ALA A 164 -0.67 1.05 -15.66
CA ALA A 164 -0.08 -0.27 -15.83
C ALA A 164 0.14 -0.98 -14.49
N ALA A 165 0.67 -0.28 -13.50
CA ALA A 165 0.89 -0.82 -12.14
C ALA A 165 -0.41 -1.26 -11.47
N VAL A 166 -1.48 -0.47 -11.56
CA VAL A 166 -2.80 -0.83 -11.02
C VAL A 166 -3.39 -2.06 -11.75
N ALA A 167 -3.17 -2.19 -13.06
CA ALA A 167 -3.58 -3.38 -13.79
C ALA A 167 -2.82 -4.63 -13.32
N ALA A 168 -1.51 -4.52 -13.13
CA ALA A 168 -0.66 -5.59 -12.58
C ALA A 168 -1.06 -5.94 -11.13
N ALA A 169 -1.32 -4.94 -10.30
CA ALA A 169 -1.83 -5.13 -8.93
C ALA A 169 -3.14 -5.94 -8.91
N ARG A 170 -4.07 -5.60 -9.82
CA ARG A 170 -5.34 -6.34 -9.95
C ARG A 170 -5.12 -7.80 -10.34
N ALA A 171 -4.20 -8.06 -11.25
CA ALA A 171 -3.86 -9.42 -11.65
C ALA A 171 -3.20 -10.18 -10.47
N GLY A 172 -2.25 -9.56 -9.79
CA GLY A 172 -1.60 -10.11 -8.60
C GLY A 172 -2.57 -10.38 -7.45
N MET A 173 -3.48 -9.45 -7.16
CA MET A 173 -4.55 -9.69 -6.19
C MET A 173 -5.36 -10.95 -6.51
N ARG A 174 -5.80 -11.09 -7.77
CA ARG A 174 -6.60 -12.24 -8.22
C ARG A 174 -5.81 -13.55 -8.21
N SER A 175 -4.50 -13.50 -8.45
CA SER A 175 -3.65 -14.69 -8.44
C SER A 175 -3.59 -15.36 -7.07
N THR A 176 -3.97 -14.68 -5.98
CA THR A 176 -4.04 -15.27 -4.64
C THR A 176 -5.16 -16.31 -4.50
N VAL A 177 -6.20 -16.26 -5.33
CA VAL A 177 -7.37 -17.16 -5.22
C VAL A 177 -6.98 -18.65 -5.29
N PRO A 178 -6.21 -19.14 -6.28
CA PRO A 178 -5.84 -20.54 -6.38
C PRO A 178 -4.69 -20.95 -5.43
N LEU A 179 -4.05 -20.01 -4.72
CA LEU A 179 -2.91 -20.31 -3.85
C LEU A 179 -3.34 -20.90 -2.51
N VAL A 180 -2.54 -21.81 -1.99
CA VAL A 180 -2.56 -22.21 -0.58
C VAL A 180 -1.84 -21.15 0.25
N ALA A 181 -2.46 -20.68 1.32
CA ALA A 181 -1.87 -19.69 2.20
C ALA A 181 -0.66 -20.25 2.96
N ARG A 182 0.44 -19.50 2.95
CA ARG A 182 1.69 -19.86 3.60
C ARG A 182 2.08 -18.92 4.74
N ARG A 183 1.26 -17.89 5.00
CA ARG A 183 1.49 -16.85 6.02
C ARG A 183 0.19 -16.48 6.72
N GLY A 184 0.35 -15.76 7.83
CA GLY A 184 -0.76 -15.23 8.60
C GLY A 184 -1.68 -16.30 9.21
N LEU A 185 -2.88 -15.89 9.57
CA LEU A 185 -3.88 -16.79 10.14
C LEU A 185 -4.37 -17.83 9.13
N ALA A 186 -4.44 -17.45 7.85
CA ALA A 186 -4.85 -18.33 6.75
C ALA A 186 -3.95 -19.57 6.60
N LEU A 187 -2.68 -19.52 7.04
CA LEU A 187 -1.77 -20.69 7.06
C LEU A 187 -2.41 -21.90 7.77
N ARG A 188 -3.19 -21.67 8.83
CA ARG A 188 -3.83 -22.74 9.62
C ARG A 188 -4.91 -23.50 8.85
N LEU A 189 -5.41 -22.91 7.76
CA LEU A 189 -6.44 -23.51 6.92
C LEU A 189 -5.87 -24.52 5.91
N GLY A 190 -4.59 -24.40 5.55
CA GLY A 190 -3.95 -25.20 4.51
C GLY A 190 -4.73 -25.14 3.20
N GLU A 191 -5.06 -26.28 2.61
CA GLU A 191 -5.81 -26.39 1.35
C GLU A 191 -7.19 -25.71 1.40
N ARG A 192 -7.81 -25.56 2.56
CA ARG A 192 -9.10 -24.84 2.71
C ARG A 192 -8.98 -23.35 2.40
N SER A 193 -7.78 -22.81 2.32
CA SER A 193 -7.54 -21.43 1.90
C SER A 193 -7.66 -21.22 0.38
N VAL A 194 -7.63 -22.30 -0.40
CA VAL A 194 -7.78 -22.26 -1.86
C VAL A 194 -9.21 -21.85 -2.25
N GLY A 195 -9.32 -21.07 -3.33
CA GLY A 195 -10.61 -20.57 -3.80
C GLY A 195 -11.04 -19.24 -3.19
N HIS A 196 -10.31 -18.74 -2.21
CA HIS A 196 -10.62 -17.49 -1.50
C HIS A 196 -9.57 -16.41 -1.80
N LEU A 197 -10.03 -15.18 -1.99
CA LEU A 197 -9.19 -14.00 -2.20
C LEU A 197 -8.51 -13.58 -0.88
N ASP A 198 -7.21 -13.32 -0.91
CA ASP A 198 -6.51 -12.81 0.27
C ASP A 198 -6.96 -11.39 0.64
N PRO A 199 -7.37 -11.14 1.91
CA PRO A 199 -7.84 -9.82 2.34
C PRO A 199 -6.73 -8.74 2.27
N GLY A 200 -5.49 -9.09 2.59
CA GLY A 200 -4.33 -8.20 2.48
C GLY A 200 -4.02 -7.83 1.03
N ALA A 201 -4.10 -8.79 0.11
CA ALA A 201 -3.97 -8.53 -1.32
C ALA A 201 -5.07 -7.59 -1.84
N ALA A 202 -6.32 -7.79 -1.38
CA ALA A 202 -7.45 -6.95 -1.74
C ALA A 202 -7.28 -5.50 -1.23
N SER A 203 -6.91 -5.33 0.04
CA SER A 203 -6.69 -4.00 0.61
C SER A 203 -5.50 -3.28 -0.03
N CYS A 204 -4.42 -3.99 -0.34
CA CYS A 204 -3.27 -3.42 -1.06
C CYS A 204 -3.68 -2.88 -2.44
N PHE A 205 -4.48 -3.63 -3.19
CA PHE A 205 -5.02 -3.16 -4.46
C PHE A 205 -5.80 -1.86 -4.30
N LEU A 206 -6.67 -1.76 -3.30
CA LEU A 206 -7.46 -0.55 -3.04
C LEU A 206 -6.56 0.65 -2.69
N LEU A 207 -5.51 0.43 -1.90
CA LEU A 207 -4.56 1.50 -1.56
C LEU A 207 -3.75 1.96 -2.78
N LEU A 208 -3.29 1.04 -3.62
CA LEU A 208 -2.60 1.40 -4.88
C LEU A 208 -3.51 2.20 -5.82
N VAL A 209 -4.80 1.86 -5.91
CA VAL A 209 -5.80 2.66 -6.66
C VAL A 209 -5.93 4.06 -6.06
N ALA A 210 -5.91 4.20 -4.73
CA ALA A 210 -5.99 5.51 -4.08
C ALA A 210 -4.75 6.38 -4.35
N LEU A 211 -3.57 5.77 -4.45
CA LEU A 211 -2.30 6.46 -4.70
C LEU A 211 -2.13 6.83 -6.19
N ALA A 212 -2.70 6.05 -7.10
CA ALA A 212 -2.53 6.22 -8.55
C ALA A 212 -3.24 7.44 -9.15
N HIS A 213 -4.11 8.11 -8.40
CA HIS A 213 -4.85 9.27 -8.89
C HIS A 213 -4.31 10.53 -8.18
N PRO A 214 -3.48 11.34 -8.83
CA PRO A 214 -2.99 12.62 -8.29
C PRO A 214 -4.08 13.66 -8.13
#